data_46aaec92ecb59440d448fd1188839fc5
#
_entry.id   46aaec92ecb59440d448fd1188839fc5
#
_cell.length_a   1.000
_cell.length_b   1.000
_cell.length_c   1.000
_cell.angle_alpha   90.00
_cell.angle_beta   90.00
_cell.angle_gamma   90.00
#
_symmetry.space_group_name_H-M   'P 1'
#
loop_
_entity.id
_entity.type
_entity.pdbx_description
1 polymer ?
#
loop_
_entity_poly.entity_id
_entity_poly.type
_entity_poly.pdbx_seq_one_letter_code
_entity_poly.pdbx_strand_id
1 'polypeptide(L)'
;MNEPRLVAYLDDTEPLTLAQARLQCRIDAEGSPPSHPDDDLLAAFVAVAREQVERFTGRALRYQRLRVALDEFEDVIDLPYSPVLAIESVSYVDTSGATVSV
;
A
#
# COMPACT_ATOMS: atom_id res chain seq x y z
N MET A 1 -0.97 11.07 -16.15
CA MET A 1 -1.55 10.33 -15.00
C MET A 1 -0.98 10.92 -13.72
N ASN A 2 -1.85 11.28 -12.79
CA ASN A 2 -1.42 11.77 -11.48
C ASN A 2 -0.88 10.60 -10.64
N GLU A 3 -0.07 10.91 -9.63
CA GLU A 3 0.40 9.88 -8.70
C GLU A 3 -0.77 9.14 -8.05
N PRO A 4 -0.66 7.81 -7.91
CA PRO A 4 -1.66 7.04 -7.19
C PRO A 4 -1.77 7.51 -5.74
N ARG A 5 -2.99 7.59 -5.26
CA ARG A 5 -3.26 7.98 -3.89
C ARG A 5 -3.74 6.77 -3.09
N LEU A 6 -3.10 6.51 -1.96
CA LEU A 6 -3.56 5.50 -1.03
C LEU A 6 -4.90 5.93 -0.43
N VAL A 7 -5.92 5.10 -0.60
CA VAL A 7 -7.24 5.31 0.02
C VAL A 7 -7.32 4.58 1.35
N ALA A 8 -6.94 3.30 1.37
CA ALA A 8 -6.96 2.49 2.58
C ALA A 8 -6.12 1.23 2.41
N TYR A 9 -5.59 0.72 3.50
CA TYR A 9 -5.14 -0.67 3.56
C TYR A 9 -6.34 -1.56 3.82
N LEU A 10 -6.38 -2.74 3.18
CA LEU A 10 -7.53 -3.64 3.22
C LEU A 10 -7.39 -4.73 4.28
N ASP A 11 -6.18 -4.87 4.86
CA ASP A 11 -5.91 -5.72 6.01
C ASP A 11 -4.76 -5.14 6.84
N ASP A 12 -4.40 -5.78 7.94
CA ASP A 12 -3.32 -5.37 8.83
C ASP A 12 -2.00 -6.11 8.54
N THR A 13 -1.92 -6.83 7.42
CA THR A 13 -0.79 -7.71 7.13
C THR A 13 0.34 -6.95 6.44
N GLU A 14 1.49 -6.90 7.06
CA GLU A 14 2.75 -6.46 6.45
C GLU A 14 3.47 -7.67 5.84
N PRO A 15 4.33 -7.47 4.82
CA PRO A 15 5.10 -8.58 4.23
C PRO A 15 6.13 -9.18 5.19
N LEU A 16 6.55 -8.44 6.22
CA LEU A 16 7.42 -8.92 7.27
C LEU A 16 6.68 -8.95 8.60
N THR A 17 6.89 -10.01 9.36
CA THR A 17 6.38 -10.09 10.73
C THR A 17 7.30 -9.33 11.69
N LEU A 18 6.77 -8.97 12.84
CA LEU A 18 7.55 -8.34 13.90
C LEU A 18 8.66 -9.26 14.40
N ALA A 19 8.39 -10.57 14.48
CA ALA A 19 9.39 -11.57 14.85
C ALA A 19 10.56 -11.59 13.85
N GLN A 20 10.28 -11.53 12.56
CA GLN A 20 11.32 -11.44 11.52
C GLN A 20 12.13 -10.16 11.63
N ALA A 21 11.49 -9.04 11.91
CA ALA A 21 12.17 -7.76 12.10
C ALA A 21 13.10 -7.78 13.32
N ARG A 22 12.65 -8.35 14.44
CA ARG A 22 13.49 -8.53 15.64
C ARG A 22 14.71 -9.39 15.34
N LEU A 23 14.50 -10.50 14.64
CA LEU A 23 15.60 -11.40 14.28
C LEU A 23 16.65 -10.69 13.42
N GLN A 24 16.22 -9.93 12.44
CA GLN A 24 17.13 -9.16 11.58
C GLN A 24 17.94 -8.13 12.36
N CYS A 25 17.33 -7.49 13.34
CA CYS A 25 17.96 -6.47 14.18
C CYS A 25 18.66 -7.06 15.41
N ARG A 26 18.65 -8.38 15.56
CA ARG A 26 19.24 -9.09 16.73
C ARG A 26 18.66 -8.61 18.05
N ILE A 27 17.34 -8.44 18.08
CA ILE A 27 16.60 -8.04 19.28
C ILE A 27 15.95 -9.28 19.88
N ASP A 28 16.28 -9.57 21.13
CA ASP A 28 15.69 -10.67 21.88
C ASP A 28 14.39 -10.20 22.52
N ALA A 29 13.30 -10.92 22.22
CA ALA A 29 12.02 -10.69 22.85
C ALA A 29 11.84 -11.64 24.03
N GLU A 30 11.15 -11.18 25.07
CA GLU A 30 10.89 -11.92 26.29
C GLU A 30 9.40 -12.03 26.58
N GLY A 31 9.04 -13.07 27.29
CA GLY A 31 7.66 -13.26 27.73
C GLY A 31 6.87 -14.21 26.87
N SER A 32 5.61 -14.38 27.25
CA SER A 32 4.64 -15.22 26.55
C SER A 32 3.29 -14.49 26.47
N PRO A 33 2.94 -13.91 25.33
CA PRO A 33 3.68 -13.87 24.04
C PRO A 33 4.97 -13.05 24.11
N PRO A 34 5.97 -13.34 23.26
CA PRO A 34 7.22 -12.58 23.26
C PRO A 34 7.00 -11.11 22.92
N SER A 35 7.67 -10.21 23.64
CA SER A 35 7.60 -8.77 23.40
C SER A 35 8.92 -8.09 23.74
N HIS A 36 9.07 -6.87 23.21
CA HIS A 36 10.23 -6.01 23.47
C HIS A 36 9.77 -4.55 23.54
N PRO A 37 10.40 -3.69 24.37
CA PRO A 37 10.02 -2.29 24.45
C PRO A 37 10.07 -1.53 23.12
N ASP A 38 10.90 -1.95 22.18
CA ASP A 38 11.05 -1.31 20.86
C ASP A 38 10.10 -1.88 19.78
N ASP A 39 9.14 -2.72 20.14
CA ASP A 39 8.24 -3.36 19.17
C ASP A 39 7.46 -2.35 18.33
N ASP A 40 6.94 -1.29 18.94
CA ASP A 40 6.20 -0.26 18.22
C ASP A 40 7.09 0.47 17.21
N LEU A 41 8.34 0.76 17.61
CA LEU A 41 9.31 1.39 16.73
C LEU A 41 9.68 0.47 15.56
N LEU A 42 9.89 -0.82 15.82
CA LEU A 42 10.16 -1.81 14.78
C LEU A 42 8.99 -1.94 13.80
N ALA A 43 7.76 -1.94 14.29
CA ALA A 43 6.58 -1.99 13.44
C ALA A 43 6.50 -0.76 12.51
N ALA A 44 6.83 0.41 13.03
CA ALA A 44 6.91 1.64 12.23
C ALA A 44 8.00 1.53 11.15
N PHE A 45 9.18 1.00 11.49
CA PHE A 45 10.27 0.80 10.53
C PHE A 45 9.91 -0.20 9.44
N VAL A 46 9.19 -1.28 9.76
CA VAL A 46 8.71 -2.23 8.76
C VAL A 46 7.79 -1.54 7.75
N ALA A 47 6.86 -0.70 8.23
CA ALA A 47 5.97 0.05 7.36
C ALA A 47 6.72 1.02 6.44
N VAL A 48 7.68 1.77 6.98
CA VAL A 48 8.50 2.72 6.21
C VAL A 48 9.34 1.99 5.17
N ALA A 49 9.97 0.88 5.53
CA ALA A 49 10.78 0.09 4.61
C ALA A 49 9.92 -0.47 3.48
N ARG A 50 8.71 -0.98 3.79
CA ARG A 50 7.76 -1.46 2.79
C ARG A 50 7.38 -0.34 1.81
N GLU A 51 7.04 0.83 2.32
CA GLU A 51 6.66 1.97 1.47
C GLU A 51 7.79 2.39 0.53
N GLN A 52 9.03 2.38 1.00
CA GLN A 52 10.19 2.70 0.18
C GLN A 52 10.41 1.67 -0.93
N VAL A 53 10.28 0.39 -0.62
CA VAL A 53 10.40 -0.68 -1.62
C VAL A 53 9.28 -0.58 -2.64
N GLU A 54 8.06 -0.30 -2.21
CA GLU A 54 6.93 -0.10 -3.13
C GLU A 54 7.18 1.05 -4.10
N ARG A 55 7.68 2.18 -3.62
CA ARG A 55 8.01 3.33 -4.47
C ARG A 55 9.14 3.01 -5.44
N PHE A 56 10.17 2.35 -4.97
CA PHE A 56 11.32 2.01 -5.80
C PHE A 56 10.99 1.00 -6.88
N THR A 57 10.19 -0.01 -6.56
CA THR A 57 9.86 -1.10 -7.49
C THR A 57 8.60 -0.83 -8.31
N GLY A 58 7.75 0.12 -7.89
CA GLY A 58 6.44 0.34 -8.49
C GLY A 58 5.46 -0.80 -8.24
N ARG A 59 5.66 -1.57 -7.18
CA ARG A 59 4.81 -2.72 -6.83
C ARG A 59 4.16 -2.54 -5.47
N ALA A 60 2.93 -3.04 -5.33
CA ALA A 60 2.25 -3.10 -4.05
C ALA A 60 2.65 -4.36 -3.30
N LEU A 61 3.18 -4.20 -2.09
CA LEU A 61 3.60 -5.30 -1.22
C LEU A 61 2.62 -5.57 -0.09
N ARG A 62 1.60 -4.73 0.05
CA ARG A 62 0.55 -4.88 1.03
C ARG A 62 -0.80 -4.70 0.35
N TYR A 63 -1.79 -5.45 0.80
CA TYR A 63 -3.15 -5.37 0.26
C TYR A 63 -3.74 -3.99 0.52
N GLN A 64 -3.97 -3.23 -0.56
CA GLN A 64 -4.34 -1.82 -0.45
C GLN A 64 -5.25 -1.38 -1.59
N ARG A 65 -6.02 -0.33 -1.32
CA ARG A 65 -6.86 0.34 -2.31
C ARG A 65 -6.21 1.64 -2.72
N LEU A 66 -6.03 1.82 -4.01
CA LEU A 66 -5.45 3.02 -4.58
C LEU A 66 -6.44 3.73 -5.49
N ARG A 67 -6.34 5.04 -5.53
CA ARG A 67 -7.07 5.88 -6.48
C ARG A 67 -6.09 6.53 -7.44
N VAL A 68 -6.39 6.42 -8.72
CA VAL A 68 -5.60 7.05 -9.78
C VAL A 68 -6.50 8.00 -10.54
N ALA A 69 -6.04 9.23 -10.73
CA ALA A 69 -6.76 10.23 -11.53
C ALA A 69 -6.03 10.45 -12.85
N LEU A 70 -6.78 10.58 -13.92
CA LEU A 70 -6.30 10.85 -15.26
C LEU A 70 -6.92 12.17 -15.75
N ASP A 71 -6.16 12.92 -16.53
CA ASP A 71 -6.66 14.18 -17.10
C ASP A 71 -7.60 13.91 -18.28
N GLU A 72 -7.40 12.80 -18.98
CA GLU A 72 -8.21 12.42 -20.14
C GLU A 72 -8.27 10.89 -20.25
N PHE A 73 -9.23 10.38 -21.04
CA PHE A 73 -9.26 8.96 -21.39
C PHE A 73 -8.19 8.65 -22.43
N GLU A 74 -7.48 7.55 -22.21
CA GLU A 74 -6.49 7.00 -23.13
C GLU A 74 -6.98 5.67 -23.66
N ASP A 75 -6.47 5.25 -24.82
CA ASP A 75 -6.83 3.96 -25.42
C ASP A 75 -6.41 2.80 -24.51
N VAL A 76 -5.25 2.93 -23.87
CA VAL A 76 -4.73 1.96 -22.90
C VAL A 76 -4.29 2.72 -21.65
N ILE A 77 -4.74 2.27 -20.52
CA ILE A 77 -4.39 2.85 -19.23
C ILE A 77 -3.56 1.84 -18.45
N ASP A 78 -2.29 2.15 -18.25
CA ASP A 78 -1.40 1.33 -17.41
C ASP A 78 -1.58 1.74 -15.95
N LEU A 79 -1.99 0.77 -15.13
CA LEU A 79 -2.17 1.00 -13.70
C LEU A 79 -0.86 0.78 -12.95
N PRO A 80 -0.48 1.71 -12.05
CA PRO A 80 0.73 1.58 -11.25
C PRO A 80 0.53 0.57 -10.11
N TYR A 81 1.63 0.18 -9.48
CA TYR A 81 1.64 -0.69 -8.30
C TYR A 81 0.99 -2.04 -8.53
N SER A 82 1.50 -2.77 -9.52
CA SER A 82 1.08 -4.15 -9.76
C SER A 82 1.45 -5.08 -8.59
N PRO A 83 0.78 -6.22 -8.40
CA PRO A 83 -0.30 -6.72 -9.21
C PRO A 83 -1.65 -6.06 -8.89
N VAL A 84 -2.45 -5.81 -9.91
CA VAL A 84 -3.82 -5.32 -9.74
C VAL A 84 -4.74 -6.52 -9.57
N LEU A 85 -5.42 -6.61 -8.43
CA LEU A 85 -6.31 -7.73 -8.13
C LEU A 85 -7.72 -7.49 -8.66
N ALA A 86 -8.20 -6.25 -8.58
CA ALA A 86 -9.53 -5.89 -9.05
C ALA A 86 -9.62 -4.39 -9.32
N ILE A 87 -10.53 -4.02 -10.20
CA ILE A 87 -10.93 -2.62 -10.40
C ILE A 87 -12.30 -2.48 -9.76
N GLU A 88 -12.38 -1.64 -8.73
CA GLU A 88 -13.63 -1.46 -7.99
C GLU A 88 -14.60 -0.53 -8.70
N SER A 89 -14.08 0.57 -9.25
CA SER A 89 -14.91 1.53 -9.97
C SER A 89 -14.10 2.38 -10.93
N VAL A 90 -14.77 2.84 -11.97
CA VAL A 90 -14.26 3.85 -12.91
C VAL A 90 -15.34 4.90 -13.05
N SER A 91 -14.97 6.16 -12.94
CA SER A 91 -15.91 7.28 -13.10
C SER A 91 -15.23 8.44 -13.83
N TYR A 92 -16.04 9.32 -14.36
CA TYR A 92 -15.56 10.53 -15.00
C TYR A 92 -16.50 11.70 -14.69
N VAL A 93 -16.00 12.92 -14.90
CA VAL A 93 -16.81 14.13 -14.77
C VAL A 93 -17.24 14.55 -16.17
N ASP A 94 -18.55 14.67 -16.38
CA ASP A 94 -19.08 15.07 -17.68
C ASP A 94 -19.00 16.59 -17.89
N THR A 95 -19.46 17.06 -19.06
CA THR A 95 -19.42 18.48 -19.41
C THR A 95 -20.32 19.36 -18.54
N SER A 96 -21.26 18.79 -17.82
CA SER A 96 -22.11 19.49 -16.86
C SER A 96 -21.53 19.56 -15.45
N GLY A 97 -20.38 18.89 -15.22
CA GLY A 97 -19.74 18.81 -13.91
C GLY A 97 -20.24 17.67 -13.03
N ALA A 98 -21.11 16.81 -13.57
CA ALA A 98 -21.60 15.66 -12.82
C ALA A 98 -20.66 14.46 -12.92
N THR A 99 -20.53 13.71 -11.83
CA THR A 99 -19.77 12.47 -11.79
C THR A 99 -20.61 11.33 -12.33
N VAL A 100 -20.09 10.63 -13.32
CA VAL A 100 -20.77 9.51 -13.99
C VAL A 100 -19.93 8.26 -13.81
N SER A 101 -20.55 7.16 -13.37
CA SER A 101 -19.93 5.85 -13.27
C SER A 101 -19.92 5.14 -14.64
N VAL A 102 -18.82 4.51 -14.93
CA VAL A 102 -18.68 3.70 -16.14
C VAL A 102 -19.33 2.32 -15.94
#